data_3bc2f79cb5e05ea9d1871511e7bc5190
#
_entry.id   3bc2f79cb5e05ea9d1871511e7bc5190
#
_cell.length_a   1.000
_cell.length_b   1.000
_cell.length_c   1.000
_cell.angle_alpha   90.00
_cell.angle_beta   90.00
_cell.angle_gamma   90.00
#
_symmetry.space_group_name_H-M   'P 1'
#
loop_
_entity.id
_entity.type
_entity.pdbx_description
1 polymer ?
#
loop_
_entity_poly.entity_id
_entity_poly.type
_entity_poly.pdbx_seq_one_letter_code
_entity_poly.pdbx_strand_id
1 'polypeptide(L)'
;MRMPFFNRADEPPKEGRSLMAYYASEFELAISDFANPGSQWVTSTGIYLREGSVGGETLPRMLIWKNEDGLTPPPGDELQKVYAKWKAFADRMSLHISEVYASEKWESIWAAIVEKYENVSFRDLVSMPVINAWDESSPGDFGGMGMTPDESAIFYAIGIGDGSWGAFYDVCSLYPLRTAIFGFSSQLQLVHGRVDSTGNPIASPHLHTEAVFDSKGLGFDRPRYIGLAALDECLLFIKTDVTGKSFYDHSLERSDAFLTDSSVTKLEKLDNKKIRVYYNWNVSDPEQAQEQYDDFDSVIMTLPSWLLETRITLKNFDNEMLPFETINAYKTAHWETSCKVFAPLKKSFLLKNTNIPQAIVTDSFIHDVYTYRYNENYSYDCILLSYTWEDDAIKLALFTDKELVKKCVIELDRILMNSANIQEKISPYIGIEQAVVHRWMTDKNALGCAKLYRPGTYYDAVSLMKYNRDYAAISGLYLSGESFSVDAGWTEPCFRGAVDAVIHICDKTEATFNGGFSMADYPEYKLRT
;
A
#
# COMPACT_ATOMS: atom_id res chain seq x y z
N MET A 1 4.15 2.38 -9.21
CA MET A 1 3.35 2.10 -8.00
C MET A 1 2.89 0.65 -8.02
N ARG A 2 2.99 -0.07 -6.91
CA ARG A 2 2.57 -1.48 -6.78
C ARG A 2 1.07 -1.54 -6.46
N MET A 3 0.32 -2.35 -7.18
CA MET A 3 -1.14 -2.42 -7.12
C MET A 3 -1.63 -3.86 -7.05
N PRO A 4 -2.47 -4.22 -6.09
CA PRO A 4 -3.30 -5.42 -6.12
C PRO A 4 -4.61 -5.18 -6.89
N PHE A 5 -5.38 -6.24 -7.09
CA PHE A 5 -6.72 -6.22 -7.69
C PHE A 5 -6.77 -5.71 -9.14
N PHE A 6 -5.64 -5.74 -9.82
CA PHE A 6 -5.56 -5.27 -11.19
C PHE A 6 -5.95 -6.41 -12.14
N ASN A 7 -7.11 -6.34 -12.78
CA ASN A 7 -7.47 -7.26 -13.84
C ASN A 7 -6.72 -6.85 -15.11
N ARG A 8 -6.05 -7.80 -15.76
CA ARG A 8 -5.40 -7.57 -17.05
C ARG A 8 -6.44 -7.15 -18.09
N ALA A 9 -6.02 -6.33 -19.04
CA ALA A 9 -6.90 -5.84 -20.11
C ALA A 9 -7.42 -6.95 -21.04
N ASP A 10 -6.73 -8.08 -21.10
CA ASP A 10 -7.06 -9.27 -21.86
C ASP A 10 -8.03 -10.23 -21.14
N GLU A 11 -8.26 -10.02 -19.84
CA GLU A 11 -9.28 -10.77 -19.11
C GLU A 11 -10.65 -10.09 -19.25
N PRO A 12 -11.75 -10.85 -19.47
CA PRO A 12 -13.09 -10.28 -19.45
C PRO A 12 -13.31 -9.52 -18.13
N PRO A 13 -14.04 -8.39 -18.16
CA PRO A 13 -14.34 -7.67 -16.93
C PRO A 13 -15.11 -8.61 -16.00
N LYS A 14 -14.44 -9.12 -14.97
CA LYS A 14 -15.12 -9.75 -13.85
C LYS A 14 -15.81 -8.66 -13.05
N GLU A 15 -16.96 -8.96 -12.49
CA GLU A 15 -17.60 -8.08 -11.52
C GLU A 15 -16.56 -7.71 -10.45
N GLY A 16 -16.42 -6.41 -10.18
CA GLY A 16 -15.43 -5.92 -9.23
C GLY A 16 -14.10 -5.44 -9.84
N ARG A 17 -14.09 -4.99 -11.10
CA ARG A 17 -12.94 -4.27 -11.66
C ARG A 17 -12.54 -3.13 -10.74
N SER A 18 -11.23 -3.05 -10.40
CA SER A 18 -10.77 -1.96 -9.55
C SER A 18 -10.88 -0.61 -10.28
N LEU A 19 -11.18 0.44 -9.53
CA LEU A 19 -11.17 1.81 -10.06
C LEU A 19 -9.78 2.20 -10.53
N MET A 20 -8.76 1.67 -9.87
CA MET A 20 -7.38 1.88 -10.26
C MET A 20 -7.07 1.29 -11.64
N ALA A 21 -7.57 0.09 -11.94
CA ALA A 21 -7.45 -0.51 -13.27
C ALA A 21 -8.18 0.31 -14.33
N TYR A 22 -9.36 0.81 -13.98
CA TYR A 22 -10.14 1.69 -14.85
C TYR A 22 -9.36 2.96 -15.21
N TYR A 23 -8.87 3.72 -14.22
CA TYR A 23 -8.15 4.95 -14.48
C TYR A 23 -6.79 4.73 -15.15
N ALA A 24 -6.08 3.65 -14.81
CA ALA A 24 -4.85 3.32 -15.52
C ALA A 24 -5.09 3.04 -17.02
N SER A 25 -6.21 2.40 -17.35
CA SER A 25 -6.63 2.17 -18.74
C SER A 25 -7.06 3.47 -19.43
N GLU A 26 -7.90 4.28 -18.78
CA GLU A 26 -8.36 5.57 -19.31
C GLU A 26 -7.20 6.53 -19.64
N PHE A 27 -6.16 6.49 -18.83
CA PHE A 27 -4.99 7.37 -18.98
C PHE A 27 -3.84 6.73 -19.77
N GLU A 28 -4.05 5.54 -20.31
CA GLU A 28 -3.03 4.81 -21.08
C GLU A 28 -1.71 4.64 -20.32
N LEU A 29 -1.79 4.36 -19.01
CA LEU A 29 -0.61 4.12 -18.18
C LEU A 29 -0.04 2.74 -18.47
N ALA A 30 1.27 2.65 -18.60
CA ALA A 30 1.96 1.37 -18.78
C ALA A 30 1.89 0.54 -17.51
N ILE A 31 1.66 -0.76 -17.67
CA ILE A 31 1.52 -1.71 -16.58
C ILE A 31 2.44 -2.90 -16.83
N SER A 32 3.08 -3.37 -15.78
CA SER A 32 3.86 -4.61 -15.78
C SER A 32 3.61 -5.42 -14.52
N ASP A 33 3.94 -6.71 -14.59
CA ASP A 33 3.89 -7.53 -13.40
C ASP A 33 4.95 -7.09 -12.39
N PHE A 34 4.63 -7.16 -11.10
CA PHE A 34 5.56 -6.81 -10.04
C PHE A 34 6.35 -8.04 -9.58
N ALA A 35 7.68 -7.93 -9.65
CA ALA A 35 8.60 -8.97 -9.21
C ALA A 35 8.72 -9.00 -7.67
N ASN A 36 7.66 -9.48 -7.00
CA ASN A 36 7.66 -9.67 -5.56
C ASN A 36 8.52 -10.88 -5.17
N PRO A 37 9.24 -10.87 -4.02
CA PRO A 37 10.02 -12.03 -3.59
C PRO A 37 9.19 -13.31 -3.58
N GLY A 38 9.73 -14.37 -4.20
CA GLY A 38 9.05 -15.65 -4.30
C GLY A 38 7.87 -15.71 -5.29
N SER A 39 7.49 -14.62 -5.94
CA SER A 39 6.45 -14.63 -6.99
C SER A 39 6.97 -15.20 -8.31
N GLN A 40 6.05 -15.61 -9.18
CA GLN A 40 6.40 -16.09 -10.53
C GLN A 40 7.07 -15.02 -11.42
N TRP A 41 6.95 -13.75 -11.07
CA TRP A 41 7.45 -12.61 -11.84
C TRP A 41 8.88 -12.21 -11.48
N VAL A 42 9.39 -12.70 -10.34
CA VAL A 42 10.79 -12.49 -9.95
C VAL A 42 11.67 -13.53 -10.60
N THR A 43 12.78 -13.12 -11.21
CA THR A 43 13.70 -14.05 -11.85
C THR A 43 14.39 -14.96 -10.83
N SER A 44 14.69 -14.41 -9.65
CA SER A 44 15.22 -15.19 -8.52
C SER A 44 15.07 -14.41 -7.22
N THR A 45 14.79 -15.14 -6.14
CA THR A 45 14.80 -14.62 -4.77
C THR A 45 15.95 -15.28 -4.00
N GLY A 46 16.83 -14.47 -3.42
CA GLY A 46 17.84 -14.94 -2.47
C GLY A 46 17.24 -15.01 -1.07
N ILE A 47 17.38 -16.14 -0.41
CA ILE A 47 16.92 -16.35 0.97
C ILE A 47 18.14 -16.52 1.86
N TYR A 48 18.35 -15.57 2.78
CA TYR A 48 19.46 -15.58 3.73
C TYR A 48 18.95 -15.41 5.15
N LEU A 49 18.74 -16.53 5.84
CA LEU A 49 18.19 -16.57 7.20
C LEU A 49 19.17 -17.23 8.15
N ARG A 50 19.12 -16.82 9.43
CA ARG A 50 19.97 -17.39 10.50
C ARG A 50 21.45 -17.46 10.11
N GLU A 51 21.98 -16.33 9.64
CA GLU A 51 23.35 -16.20 9.16
C GLU A 51 23.69 -17.19 8.03
N GLY A 52 22.70 -17.52 7.18
CA GLY A 52 22.87 -18.44 6.07
C GLY A 52 22.87 -19.92 6.45
N SER A 53 22.42 -20.28 7.65
CA SER A 53 22.38 -21.67 8.13
C SER A 53 21.06 -22.39 7.82
N VAL A 54 20.02 -21.69 7.38
CA VAL A 54 18.76 -22.33 6.98
C VAL A 54 18.98 -23.17 5.72
N GLY A 55 18.55 -24.43 5.79
CA GLY A 55 18.73 -25.42 4.71
C GLY A 55 19.70 -26.56 5.06
N GLY A 56 20.20 -26.61 6.31
CA GLY A 56 20.96 -27.74 6.84
C GLY A 56 22.40 -27.88 6.32
N GLU A 57 22.98 -26.79 5.79
CA GLU A 57 24.35 -26.81 5.27
C GLU A 57 25.37 -26.31 6.29
N THR A 58 26.58 -26.84 6.20
CA THR A 58 27.67 -26.55 7.13
C THR A 58 28.35 -25.20 6.92
N LEU A 59 28.06 -24.53 5.81
CA LEU A 59 28.61 -23.21 5.47
C LEU A 59 27.48 -22.19 5.28
N PRO A 60 27.68 -20.95 5.72
CA PRO A 60 26.75 -19.86 5.44
C PRO A 60 26.52 -19.75 3.94
N ARG A 61 25.26 -19.73 3.52
CA ARG A 61 24.94 -19.62 2.12
C ARG A 61 23.56 -19.02 1.89
N MET A 62 23.44 -18.26 0.83
CA MET A 62 22.18 -17.80 0.32
C MET A 62 21.53 -18.90 -0.53
N LEU A 63 20.31 -19.28 -0.19
CA LEU A 63 19.51 -20.17 -1.02
C LEU A 63 18.90 -19.35 -2.16
N ILE A 64 18.97 -19.87 -3.38
CA ILE A 64 18.42 -19.18 -4.56
C ILE A 64 17.12 -19.87 -4.97
N TRP A 65 16.03 -19.15 -4.84
CA TRP A 65 14.70 -19.56 -5.25
C TRP A 65 14.39 -19.02 -6.65
N LYS A 66 14.21 -19.91 -7.61
CA LYS A 66 13.87 -19.58 -9.00
C LYS A 66 12.51 -20.18 -9.33
N ASN A 67 11.67 -19.39 -9.95
CA ASN A 67 10.39 -19.83 -10.49
C ASN A 67 10.50 -19.90 -12.01
N GLU A 68 10.96 -21.03 -12.53
CA GLU A 68 11.20 -21.20 -13.98
C GLU A 68 9.93 -21.58 -14.75
N ASP A 69 8.97 -22.29 -14.10
CA ASP A 69 7.74 -22.79 -14.75
C ASP A 69 6.48 -22.62 -13.86
N GLY A 70 6.34 -21.50 -13.18
CA GLY A 70 5.27 -21.25 -12.23
C GLY A 70 5.73 -21.28 -10.78
N LEU A 71 4.80 -21.21 -9.82
CA LEU A 71 5.12 -21.21 -8.39
C LEU A 71 5.70 -22.56 -7.96
N THR A 72 7.02 -22.64 -7.90
CA THR A 72 7.73 -23.78 -7.35
C THR A 72 7.93 -23.62 -5.83
N PRO A 73 8.01 -24.71 -5.06
CA PRO A 73 8.37 -24.61 -3.65
C PRO A 73 9.76 -23.98 -3.47
N PRO A 74 10.00 -23.23 -2.39
CA PRO A 74 11.33 -22.72 -2.08
C PRO A 74 12.33 -23.85 -1.86
N PRO A 75 13.63 -23.62 -2.07
CA PRO A 75 14.67 -24.64 -1.88
C PRO A 75 14.89 -24.94 -0.39
N GLY A 76 15.14 -26.20 -0.05
CA GLY A 76 15.46 -26.65 1.30
C GLY A 76 14.24 -27.16 2.10
N ASP A 77 14.44 -28.21 2.89
CA ASP A 77 13.37 -28.94 3.56
C ASP A 77 12.57 -28.10 4.54
N GLU A 78 13.24 -27.21 5.28
CA GLU A 78 12.57 -26.34 6.27
C GLU A 78 11.66 -25.33 5.58
N LEU A 79 12.12 -24.71 4.50
CA LEU A 79 11.34 -23.76 3.72
C LEU A 79 10.16 -24.42 3.01
N GLN A 80 10.38 -25.64 2.49
CA GLN A 80 9.32 -26.43 1.85
C GLN A 80 8.20 -26.81 2.83
N LYS A 81 8.54 -27.15 4.07
CA LYS A 81 7.53 -27.43 5.12
C LYS A 81 6.65 -26.20 5.40
N VAL A 82 7.28 -25.04 5.56
CA VAL A 82 6.56 -23.77 5.79
C VAL A 82 5.68 -23.43 4.59
N TYR A 83 6.23 -23.52 3.39
CA TYR A 83 5.47 -23.31 2.15
C TYR A 83 4.28 -24.26 2.02
N ALA A 84 4.46 -25.55 2.31
CA ALA A 84 3.38 -26.53 2.24
C ALA A 84 2.23 -26.21 3.21
N LYS A 85 2.52 -25.73 4.42
CA LYS A 85 1.51 -25.34 5.40
C LYS A 85 0.73 -24.10 4.96
N TRP A 86 1.43 -23.08 4.47
CA TRP A 86 0.81 -21.88 3.89
C TRP A 86 -0.07 -22.24 2.69
N LYS A 87 0.48 -22.99 1.74
CA LYS A 87 -0.25 -23.39 0.54
C LYS A 87 -1.49 -24.21 0.87
N ALA A 88 -1.39 -25.17 1.79
CA ALA A 88 -2.55 -25.97 2.22
C ALA A 88 -3.66 -25.12 2.85
N PHE A 89 -3.29 -24.08 3.60
CA PHE A 89 -4.24 -23.12 4.14
C PHE A 89 -4.88 -22.26 3.04
N ALA A 90 -4.06 -21.66 2.17
CA ALA A 90 -4.53 -20.82 1.07
C ALA A 90 -5.40 -21.58 0.07
N ASP A 91 -5.02 -22.81 -0.31
CA ASP A 91 -5.80 -23.68 -1.21
C ASP A 91 -7.16 -24.03 -0.58
N ARG A 92 -7.19 -24.34 0.73
CA ARG A 92 -8.44 -24.65 1.44
C ARG A 92 -9.40 -23.46 1.42
N MET A 93 -8.90 -22.25 1.60
CA MET A 93 -9.73 -21.05 1.50
C MET A 93 -10.17 -20.79 0.05
N SER A 94 -9.26 -20.81 -0.89
CA SER A 94 -9.55 -20.49 -2.30
C SER A 94 -10.57 -21.45 -2.89
N LEU A 95 -10.51 -22.74 -2.56
CA LEU A 95 -11.44 -23.75 -3.05
C LEU A 95 -12.90 -23.44 -2.70
N HIS A 96 -13.15 -22.94 -1.50
CA HIS A 96 -14.51 -22.69 -1.01
C HIS A 96 -15.00 -21.26 -1.22
N ILE A 97 -14.09 -20.29 -1.33
CA ILE A 97 -14.46 -18.88 -1.46
C ILE A 97 -14.57 -18.46 -2.91
N SER A 98 -13.75 -18.98 -3.81
CA SER A 98 -13.79 -18.61 -5.23
C SER A 98 -15.14 -18.86 -5.90
N GLU A 99 -15.87 -19.90 -5.47
CA GLU A 99 -17.20 -20.23 -5.99
C GLU A 99 -18.30 -19.31 -5.47
N VAL A 100 -18.13 -18.74 -4.28
CA VAL A 100 -19.17 -17.94 -3.61
C VAL A 100 -18.91 -16.44 -3.68
N TYR A 101 -17.70 -16.01 -3.99
CA TYR A 101 -17.32 -14.59 -4.00
C TYR A 101 -18.18 -13.73 -4.94
N ALA A 102 -18.53 -14.25 -6.12
CA ALA A 102 -19.41 -13.58 -7.09
C ALA A 102 -20.90 -13.85 -6.86
N SER A 103 -21.28 -14.55 -5.78
CA SER A 103 -22.66 -14.95 -5.50
C SER A 103 -23.28 -14.10 -4.39
N GLU A 104 -24.61 -14.14 -4.30
CA GLU A 104 -25.38 -13.53 -3.20
C GLU A 104 -25.02 -14.13 -1.81
N LYS A 105 -24.33 -15.28 -1.78
CA LYS A 105 -23.89 -15.93 -0.54
C LYS A 105 -22.65 -15.30 0.05
N TRP A 106 -21.91 -14.46 -0.70
CA TRP A 106 -20.67 -13.87 -0.24
C TRP A 106 -20.81 -13.13 1.10
N GLU A 107 -21.81 -12.29 1.24
CA GLU A 107 -22.01 -11.50 2.47
C GLU A 107 -22.17 -12.40 3.70
N SER A 108 -22.94 -13.51 3.59
CA SER A 108 -23.14 -14.44 4.69
C SER A 108 -21.88 -15.23 5.04
N ILE A 109 -21.11 -15.64 4.04
CA ILE A 109 -19.83 -16.34 4.24
C ILE A 109 -18.81 -15.39 4.85
N TRP A 110 -18.71 -14.15 4.34
CA TRP A 110 -17.82 -13.16 4.92
C TRP A 110 -18.19 -12.82 6.37
N ALA A 111 -19.46 -12.66 6.68
CA ALA A 111 -19.92 -12.44 8.05
C ALA A 111 -19.50 -13.59 8.99
N ALA A 112 -19.61 -14.85 8.55
CA ALA A 112 -19.16 -16.01 9.31
C ALA A 112 -17.62 -16.04 9.49
N ILE A 113 -16.86 -15.61 8.49
CA ILE A 113 -15.40 -15.44 8.59
C ILE A 113 -15.05 -14.35 9.61
N VAL A 114 -15.73 -13.22 9.56
CA VAL A 114 -15.54 -12.13 10.52
C VAL A 114 -15.83 -12.60 11.93
N GLU A 115 -16.97 -13.26 12.18
CA GLU A 115 -17.33 -13.81 13.49
C GLU A 115 -16.24 -14.74 14.06
N LYS A 116 -15.63 -15.54 13.20
CA LYS A 116 -14.58 -16.49 13.60
C LYS A 116 -13.24 -15.80 13.88
N TYR A 117 -12.86 -14.82 13.08
CA TYR A 117 -11.48 -14.33 13.02
C TYR A 117 -11.28 -12.88 13.47
N GLU A 118 -12.33 -12.10 13.75
CA GLU A 118 -12.16 -10.67 14.10
C GLU A 118 -11.31 -10.43 15.35
N ASN A 119 -11.34 -11.38 16.30
CA ASN A 119 -10.56 -11.32 17.53
C ASN A 119 -9.25 -12.12 17.45
N VAL A 120 -8.91 -12.67 16.30
CA VAL A 120 -7.70 -13.46 16.08
C VAL A 120 -6.64 -12.59 15.45
N SER A 121 -5.45 -12.53 16.06
CA SER A 121 -4.30 -11.88 15.45
C SER A 121 -3.71 -12.72 14.32
N PHE A 122 -2.93 -12.12 13.44
CA PHE A 122 -2.21 -12.88 12.42
C PHE A 122 -1.24 -13.89 13.04
N ARG A 123 -0.59 -13.51 14.15
CA ARG A 123 0.26 -14.43 14.93
C ARG A 123 -0.51 -15.66 15.40
N ASP A 124 -1.72 -15.44 15.93
CA ASP A 124 -2.56 -16.54 16.39
C ASP A 124 -3.02 -17.42 15.23
N LEU A 125 -3.42 -16.83 14.10
CA LEU A 125 -3.80 -17.56 12.89
C LEU A 125 -2.67 -18.47 12.39
N VAL A 126 -1.44 -17.99 12.35
CA VAL A 126 -0.27 -18.76 11.89
C VAL A 126 -0.03 -19.98 12.78
N SER A 127 -0.20 -19.84 14.10
CA SER A 127 -0.02 -20.94 15.06
C SER A 127 -1.27 -21.77 15.34
N MET A 128 -2.46 -21.26 15.02
CA MET A 128 -3.74 -21.94 15.25
C MET A 128 -3.76 -23.32 14.58
N PRO A 129 -4.37 -24.34 15.23
CA PRO A 129 -4.45 -25.69 14.68
C PRO A 129 -5.09 -25.75 13.30
N VAL A 130 -4.59 -26.66 12.47
CA VAL A 130 -5.18 -26.97 11.15
C VAL A 130 -6.46 -27.77 11.36
N ILE A 131 -7.51 -27.45 10.61
CA ILE A 131 -8.69 -28.31 10.51
C ILE A 131 -8.49 -29.34 9.37
N ASN A 132 -8.99 -30.56 9.56
CA ASN A 132 -8.82 -31.65 8.59
C ASN A 132 -9.66 -31.46 7.32
N ALA A 133 -10.86 -30.89 7.46
CA ALA A 133 -11.77 -30.60 6.37
C ALA A 133 -12.62 -29.38 6.70
N TRP A 134 -12.96 -28.61 5.67
CA TRP A 134 -13.95 -27.55 5.80
C TRP A 134 -15.35 -28.14 6.01
N ASP A 135 -16.15 -27.51 6.88
CA ASP A 135 -17.49 -27.97 7.24
C ASP A 135 -18.53 -26.91 6.84
N GLU A 136 -19.51 -27.29 6.01
CA GLU A 136 -20.60 -26.40 5.59
C GLU A 136 -21.45 -25.89 6.76
N SER A 137 -21.48 -26.58 7.89
CA SER A 137 -22.16 -26.10 9.10
C SER A 137 -21.41 -24.98 9.83
N SER A 138 -20.15 -24.78 9.50
CA SER A 138 -19.27 -23.73 10.04
C SER A 138 -18.53 -23.03 8.90
N PRO A 139 -19.23 -22.35 7.99
CA PRO A 139 -18.69 -21.89 6.71
C PRO A 139 -17.59 -20.83 6.84
N GLY A 140 -17.46 -20.18 7.99
CA GLY A 140 -16.39 -19.21 8.28
C GLY A 140 -15.13 -19.82 8.89
N ASP A 141 -15.12 -21.11 9.25
CA ASP A 141 -13.98 -21.75 9.91
C ASP A 141 -13.07 -22.49 8.94
N PHE A 142 -11.92 -21.92 8.65
CA PHE A 142 -10.85 -22.52 7.84
C PHE A 142 -9.69 -23.05 8.68
N GLY A 143 -9.79 -22.98 10.03
CA GLY A 143 -8.71 -23.30 10.96
C GLY A 143 -7.56 -22.32 10.84
N GLY A 144 -6.36 -22.74 11.22
CA GLY A 144 -5.12 -22.01 11.09
C GLY A 144 -4.09 -22.73 10.24
N MET A 145 -2.84 -22.28 10.35
CA MET A 145 -1.72 -22.84 9.57
C MET A 145 -0.94 -23.91 10.34
N GLY A 146 -1.09 -24.01 11.66
CA GLY A 146 -0.44 -25.01 12.52
C GLY A 146 1.09 -24.94 12.50
N MET A 147 1.64 -23.74 12.37
CA MET A 147 3.10 -23.54 12.37
C MET A 147 3.67 -23.55 13.78
N THR A 148 4.83 -24.16 13.94
CA THR A 148 5.63 -24.04 15.15
C THR A 148 6.26 -22.64 15.24
N PRO A 149 6.81 -22.21 16.39
CA PRO A 149 7.52 -20.93 16.50
C PRO A 149 8.66 -20.75 15.49
N ASP A 150 9.43 -21.81 15.22
CA ASP A 150 10.51 -21.77 14.24
C ASP A 150 10.00 -21.64 12.81
N GLU A 151 8.94 -22.37 12.46
CA GLU A 151 8.28 -22.28 11.16
C GLU A 151 7.63 -20.89 10.96
N SER A 152 7.03 -20.33 12.01
CA SER A 152 6.44 -18.99 11.98
C SER A 152 7.51 -17.92 11.72
N ALA A 153 8.67 -18.02 12.37
CA ALA A 153 9.77 -17.09 12.14
C ALA A 153 10.27 -17.13 10.69
N ILE A 154 10.38 -18.31 10.10
CA ILE A 154 10.71 -18.48 8.68
C ILE A 154 9.60 -17.88 7.80
N PHE A 155 8.33 -18.20 8.09
CA PHE A 155 7.19 -17.70 7.34
C PHE A 155 7.15 -16.16 7.30
N TYR A 156 7.32 -15.53 8.45
CA TYR A 156 7.35 -14.06 8.53
C TYR A 156 8.52 -13.44 7.77
N ALA A 157 9.69 -14.08 7.79
CA ALA A 157 10.87 -13.55 7.12
C ALA A 157 10.79 -13.63 5.59
N ILE A 158 10.21 -14.70 5.03
CA ILE A 158 10.21 -14.92 3.56
C ILE A 158 8.88 -14.57 2.89
N GLY A 159 7.78 -14.49 3.62
CA GLY A 159 6.46 -14.09 3.12
C GLY A 159 5.88 -14.93 1.99
N ILE A 160 6.55 -15.96 1.59
CA ILE A 160 6.19 -17.02 0.60
C ILE A 160 5.44 -16.46 -0.61
N GLY A 161 6.01 -15.48 -1.28
CA GLY A 161 5.48 -14.89 -2.50
C GLY A 161 4.77 -13.54 -2.31
N ASP A 162 4.50 -13.14 -1.07
CA ASP A 162 3.83 -11.86 -0.75
C ASP A 162 4.78 -10.77 -0.21
N GLY A 163 6.08 -11.03 -0.16
CA GLY A 163 7.06 -10.24 0.59
C GLY A 163 7.08 -10.64 2.06
N SER A 164 7.97 -10.07 2.87
CA SER A 164 8.03 -10.44 4.28
C SER A 164 6.78 -9.96 5.02
N TRP A 165 6.24 -10.82 5.88
CA TRP A 165 5.08 -10.57 6.73
C TRP A 165 5.47 -10.17 8.16
N GLY A 166 6.76 -9.96 8.40
CA GLY A 166 7.36 -9.83 9.71
C GLY A 166 6.72 -8.81 10.64
N ALA A 167 6.04 -7.83 10.07
CA ALA A 167 5.44 -6.74 10.83
C ALA A 167 3.96 -6.95 11.21
N PHE A 168 3.28 -7.91 10.60
CA PHE A 168 1.82 -7.99 10.72
C PHE A 168 1.31 -8.87 11.86
N TYR A 169 2.15 -9.27 12.82
CA TYR A 169 1.73 -10.24 13.85
C TYR A 169 0.56 -9.77 14.72
N ASP A 170 0.46 -8.47 15.00
CA ASP A 170 -0.53 -7.91 15.91
C ASP A 170 -1.74 -7.30 15.19
N VAL A 171 -1.80 -7.40 13.85
CA VAL A 171 -2.99 -7.03 13.10
C VAL A 171 -4.03 -8.13 13.14
N CYS A 172 -5.29 -7.75 12.96
CA CYS A 172 -6.38 -8.71 12.84
C CYS A 172 -6.15 -9.65 11.64
N SER A 173 -6.34 -10.94 11.85
CA SER A 173 -6.15 -11.96 10.82
C SER A 173 -7.06 -11.78 9.60
N LEU A 174 -8.15 -11.04 9.70
CA LEU A 174 -9.02 -10.72 8.58
C LEU A 174 -8.28 -9.99 7.45
N TYR A 175 -7.25 -9.18 7.76
CA TYR A 175 -6.44 -8.52 6.74
C TYR A 175 -5.64 -9.53 5.88
N PRO A 176 -4.77 -10.38 6.44
CA PRO A 176 -4.09 -11.42 5.64
C PRO A 176 -5.03 -12.47 5.05
N LEU A 177 -6.18 -12.77 5.68
CA LEU A 177 -7.18 -13.65 5.10
C LEU A 177 -7.75 -13.07 3.80
N ARG A 178 -8.10 -11.79 3.77
CA ARG A 178 -8.52 -11.11 2.54
C ARG A 178 -7.43 -11.16 1.48
N THR A 179 -6.19 -10.94 1.88
CA THR A 179 -5.02 -11.04 1.00
C THR A 179 -4.92 -12.42 0.36
N ALA A 180 -5.07 -13.49 1.15
CA ALA A 180 -5.05 -14.86 0.65
C ALA A 180 -6.24 -15.18 -0.27
N ILE A 181 -7.45 -14.73 0.10
CA ILE A 181 -8.68 -14.91 -0.71
C ILE A 181 -8.54 -14.28 -2.09
N PHE A 182 -8.01 -13.09 -2.16
CA PHE A 182 -7.88 -12.35 -3.42
C PHE A 182 -6.59 -12.65 -4.20
N GLY A 183 -5.70 -13.48 -3.67
CA GLY A 183 -4.48 -13.91 -4.35
C GLY A 183 -3.50 -12.77 -4.62
N PHE A 184 -3.26 -11.90 -3.67
CA PHE A 184 -2.44 -10.69 -3.82
C PHE A 184 -1.07 -10.93 -4.44
N SER A 185 -0.38 -11.98 -4.00
CA SER A 185 0.99 -12.27 -4.45
C SER A 185 1.09 -12.56 -5.94
N SER A 186 0.09 -13.23 -6.50
CA SER A 186 0.05 -13.59 -7.91
C SER A 186 -0.51 -12.48 -8.81
N GLN A 187 -1.09 -11.43 -8.22
CA GLN A 187 -1.80 -10.38 -8.94
C GLN A 187 -1.23 -8.98 -8.74
N LEU A 188 -0.10 -8.84 -8.03
CA LEU A 188 0.55 -7.55 -7.87
C LEU A 188 1.11 -7.07 -9.21
N GLN A 189 0.75 -5.87 -9.58
CA GLN A 189 1.24 -5.20 -10.77
C GLN A 189 1.89 -3.87 -10.43
N LEU A 190 2.75 -3.40 -11.32
CA LEU A 190 3.40 -2.12 -11.23
C LEU A 190 2.80 -1.19 -12.28
N VAL A 191 2.19 -0.10 -11.84
CA VAL A 191 1.73 0.98 -12.71
C VAL A 191 2.89 1.93 -12.93
N HIS A 192 3.25 2.12 -14.19
CA HIS A 192 4.29 3.05 -14.64
C HIS A 192 3.69 4.38 -15.10
N GLY A 193 4.56 5.31 -15.56
CA GLY A 193 4.15 6.50 -16.25
C GLY A 193 3.65 6.20 -17.68
N ARG A 194 3.21 7.24 -18.37
CA ARG A 194 2.86 7.16 -19.79
C ARG A 194 4.09 6.82 -20.63
N VAL A 195 3.89 6.01 -21.64
CA VAL A 195 4.94 5.62 -22.59
C VAL A 195 4.48 5.92 -24.01
N ASP A 196 5.43 6.19 -24.90
CA ASP A 196 5.16 6.32 -26.34
C ASP A 196 4.97 4.94 -27.00
N SER A 197 4.66 4.94 -28.29
CA SER A 197 4.46 3.70 -29.07
C SER A 197 5.68 2.78 -29.12
N THR A 198 6.85 3.27 -28.70
CA THR A 198 8.10 2.51 -28.64
C THR A 198 8.46 2.06 -27.23
N GLY A 199 7.59 2.36 -26.25
CA GLY A 199 7.80 2.01 -24.84
C GLY A 199 8.70 2.97 -24.06
N ASN A 200 9.09 4.11 -24.62
CA ASN A 200 9.86 5.11 -23.91
C ASN A 200 8.96 6.00 -23.04
N PRO A 201 9.39 6.38 -21.84
CA PRO A 201 8.64 7.31 -21.00
C PRO A 201 8.37 8.63 -21.69
N ILE A 202 7.08 9.05 -21.70
CA ILE A 202 6.67 10.37 -22.16
C ILE A 202 6.94 11.37 -21.04
N ALA A 203 7.67 12.46 -21.37
CA ALA A 203 7.93 13.52 -20.41
C ALA A 203 6.64 14.24 -20.05
N SER A 204 6.33 14.34 -18.75
CA SER A 204 5.29 15.23 -18.29
C SER A 204 5.76 16.67 -18.35
N PRO A 205 4.97 17.57 -18.99
CA PRO A 205 5.29 18.99 -18.96
C PRO A 205 5.03 19.64 -17.59
N HIS A 206 4.30 18.95 -16.70
CA HIS A 206 3.82 19.49 -15.44
C HIS A 206 4.59 18.98 -14.22
N LEU A 207 5.16 17.78 -14.29
CA LEU A 207 6.01 17.27 -13.24
C LEU A 207 7.41 17.88 -13.38
N HIS A 208 7.70 18.89 -12.58
CA HIS A 208 9.03 19.43 -12.44
C HIS A 208 9.96 18.38 -11.82
N THR A 209 10.51 17.56 -12.68
CA THR A 209 11.55 16.61 -12.31
C THR A 209 12.89 17.34 -12.28
N GLU A 210 13.06 18.29 -11.36
CA GLU A 210 14.40 18.83 -11.14
C GLU A 210 15.32 17.74 -10.59
N ALA A 211 16.50 17.69 -11.18
CA ALA A 211 17.49 16.67 -10.97
C ALA A 211 18.07 16.66 -9.55
N VAL A 212 17.46 15.94 -8.63
CA VAL A 212 18.03 15.67 -7.30
C VAL A 212 19.35 14.89 -7.42
N PHE A 213 19.50 14.08 -8.46
CA PHE A 213 20.71 13.26 -8.64
C PHE A 213 21.78 13.90 -9.51
N ASP A 214 21.43 14.79 -10.42
CA ASP A 214 22.36 15.38 -11.38
C ASP A 214 23.15 16.58 -10.81
N SER A 215 22.63 17.26 -9.80
CA SER A 215 23.28 18.43 -9.18
C SER A 215 24.63 18.14 -8.52
N LYS A 216 25.01 16.86 -8.38
CA LYS A 216 26.27 16.45 -7.74
C LYS A 216 27.29 15.81 -8.68
N GLY A 217 27.05 15.82 -9.99
CA GLY A 217 28.05 15.38 -10.98
C GLY A 217 28.41 13.89 -10.93
N LEU A 218 27.53 13.04 -10.43
CA LEU A 218 27.80 11.62 -10.23
C LEU A 218 27.33 10.72 -11.39
N GLY A 219 26.79 11.31 -12.46
CA GLY A 219 26.39 10.59 -13.67
C GLY A 219 25.19 9.66 -13.46
N PHE A 220 24.29 10.04 -12.57
CA PHE A 220 23.01 9.36 -12.38
C PHE A 220 21.91 10.19 -13.02
N ASP A 221 21.40 9.76 -14.16
CA ASP A 221 20.19 10.32 -14.76
C ASP A 221 18.96 9.88 -13.98
N ARG A 222 17.93 10.70 -13.93
CA ARG A 222 16.68 10.37 -13.26
C ARG A 222 15.80 9.44 -14.07
N PRO A 223 15.15 8.46 -13.44
CA PRO A 223 13.90 7.94 -13.96
C PRO A 223 12.83 9.04 -13.86
N ARG A 224 12.26 9.40 -15.01
CA ARG A 224 11.34 10.56 -15.10
C ARG A 224 9.92 10.28 -14.64
N TYR A 225 9.59 9.06 -14.24
CA TYR A 225 8.22 8.68 -13.85
C TYR A 225 8.17 7.72 -12.69
N ILE A 226 7.31 8.09 -11.77
CA ILE A 226 6.81 7.24 -10.70
C ILE A 226 5.33 7.06 -10.98
N GLY A 227 4.83 5.84 -11.08
CA GLY A 227 3.47 5.55 -11.53
C GLY A 227 2.37 6.36 -10.82
N LEU A 228 2.48 6.59 -9.51
CA LEU A 228 1.52 7.42 -8.78
C LEU A 228 1.55 8.88 -9.26
N ALA A 229 2.72 9.47 -9.42
CA ALA A 229 2.84 10.85 -9.90
C ALA A 229 2.27 11.03 -11.31
N ALA A 230 2.42 10.03 -12.18
CA ALA A 230 1.83 10.07 -13.51
C ALA A 230 0.29 9.99 -13.45
N LEU A 231 -0.26 9.21 -12.52
CA LEU A 231 -1.71 9.15 -12.31
C LEU A 231 -2.25 10.47 -11.77
N ASP A 232 -1.61 11.05 -10.76
CA ASP A 232 -1.98 12.35 -10.19
C ASP A 232 -1.94 13.45 -11.24
N GLU A 233 -0.91 13.44 -12.11
CA GLU A 233 -0.83 14.36 -13.24
C GLU A 233 -2.03 14.20 -14.18
N CYS A 234 -2.38 12.97 -14.55
CA CYS A 234 -3.53 12.72 -15.41
C CYS A 234 -4.83 13.23 -14.76
N LEU A 235 -5.05 12.96 -13.47
CA LEU A 235 -6.23 13.43 -12.75
C LEU A 235 -6.32 14.96 -12.69
N LEU A 236 -5.18 15.65 -12.56
CA LEU A 236 -5.14 17.10 -12.46
C LEU A 236 -5.30 17.81 -13.80
N PHE A 237 -4.73 17.28 -14.87
CA PHE A 237 -4.56 18.01 -16.15
C PHE A 237 -5.36 17.47 -17.33
N ILE A 238 -6.03 16.30 -17.20
CA ILE A 238 -6.91 15.81 -18.26
C ILE A 238 -8.19 16.66 -18.31
N LYS A 239 -8.52 17.11 -19.51
CA LYS A 239 -9.73 17.88 -19.76
C LYS A 239 -10.93 16.95 -19.85
N THR A 240 -12.01 17.33 -19.17
CA THR A 240 -13.27 16.59 -19.26
C THR A 240 -14.03 16.98 -20.54
N ASP A 241 -14.71 16.02 -21.14
CA ASP A 241 -15.54 16.26 -22.34
C ASP A 241 -16.70 17.24 -22.07
N VAL A 242 -17.18 17.28 -20.83
CA VAL A 242 -18.33 18.13 -20.44
C VAL A 242 -17.95 19.61 -20.40
N THR A 243 -16.79 19.96 -19.88
CA THR A 243 -16.38 21.36 -19.68
C THR A 243 -15.27 21.79 -20.64
N GLY A 244 -14.57 20.88 -21.29
CA GLY A 244 -13.36 21.13 -22.04
C GLY A 244 -12.19 21.64 -21.18
N LYS A 245 -12.32 21.56 -19.84
CA LYS A 245 -11.35 22.02 -18.85
C LYS A 245 -10.89 20.90 -17.96
N SER A 246 -9.65 20.98 -17.53
CA SER A 246 -9.09 20.11 -16.49
C SER A 246 -9.42 20.65 -15.09
N PHE A 247 -9.18 19.85 -14.08
CA PHE A 247 -9.24 20.32 -12.69
C PHE A 247 -8.28 21.50 -12.48
N TYR A 248 -7.08 21.43 -13.05
CA TYR A 248 -6.10 22.53 -12.98
C TYR A 248 -6.59 23.80 -13.67
N ASP A 249 -7.23 23.70 -14.84
CA ASP A 249 -7.82 24.87 -15.52
C ASP A 249 -8.88 25.54 -14.64
N HIS A 250 -9.75 24.76 -13.98
CA HIS A 250 -10.74 25.30 -13.04
C HIS A 250 -10.07 25.96 -11.82
N SER A 251 -8.97 25.41 -11.34
CA SER A 251 -8.24 25.98 -10.20
C SER A 251 -7.62 27.34 -10.52
N LEU A 252 -7.22 27.55 -11.78
CA LEU A 252 -6.67 28.85 -12.23
C LEU A 252 -7.73 29.94 -12.38
N GLU A 253 -8.99 29.59 -12.56
CA GLU A 253 -10.11 30.54 -12.66
C GLU A 253 -10.47 31.13 -11.28
N ARG A 254 -10.08 30.46 -10.22
CA ARG A 254 -10.26 30.88 -8.83
C ARG A 254 -8.91 30.83 -8.13
N SER A 255 -8.37 31.96 -7.78
CA SER A 255 -7.06 32.07 -7.12
C SER A 255 -6.97 31.34 -5.76
N ASP A 256 -8.12 31.00 -5.19
CA ASP A 256 -8.30 30.31 -3.91
C ASP A 256 -8.69 28.82 -4.06
N ALA A 257 -8.75 28.29 -5.30
CA ALA A 257 -9.24 26.93 -5.53
C ALA A 257 -8.23 25.84 -5.18
N PHE A 258 -6.94 26.14 -5.18
CA PHE A 258 -5.89 25.20 -4.84
C PHE A 258 -4.80 25.88 -4.00
N LEU A 259 -4.89 25.73 -2.69
CA LEU A 259 -3.97 26.32 -1.74
C LEU A 259 -2.89 25.33 -1.35
N THR A 260 -1.68 25.54 -1.87
CA THR A 260 -0.47 24.86 -1.39
C THR A 260 0.11 25.59 -0.19
N ASP A 261 1.05 24.97 0.50
CA ASP A 261 1.68 25.52 1.71
C ASP A 261 0.66 25.96 2.78
N SER A 262 -0.41 25.17 2.90
CA SER A 262 -1.53 25.45 3.78
C SER A 262 -1.82 24.26 4.70
N SER A 263 -2.09 24.54 5.97
CA SER A 263 -2.37 23.51 6.96
C SER A 263 -3.70 23.79 7.64
N VAL A 264 -4.68 22.93 7.46
CA VAL A 264 -5.97 22.99 8.16
C VAL A 264 -5.76 22.72 9.64
N THR A 265 -6.40 23.53 10.49
CA THR A 265 -6.27 23.48 11.95
C THR A 265 -7.57 23.22 12.67
N LYS A 266 -8.70 23.67 12.08
CA LYS A 266 -10.01 23.55 12.73
C LYS A 266 -11.13 23.49 11.70
N LEU A 267 -12.14 22.68 11.99
CA LEU A 267 -13.45 22.70 11.34
C LEU A 267 -14.50 23.12 12.36
N GLU A 268 -15.33 24.07 11.99
CA GLU A 268 -16.42 24.57 12.86
C GLU A 268 -17.76 24.50 12.13
N LYS A 269 -18.69 23.75 12.67
CA LYS A 269 -20.08 23.76 12.20
C LYS A 269 -20.76 25.02 12.59
N LEU A 270 -21.34 25.75 11.62
CA LEU A 270 -22.01 27.01 11.80
C LEU A 270 -23.54 26.84 11.87
N ASP A 271 -24.24 27.81 12.49
CA ASP A 271 -25.70 27.82 12.60
C ASP A 271 -26.41 27.82 11.23
N ASN A 272 -25.78 28.39 10.19
CA ASN A 272 -26.29 28.39 8.83
C ASN A 272 -26.02 27.06 8.07
N LYS A 273 -25.69 26.01 8.78
CA LYS A 273 -25.37 24.65 8.28
C LYS A 273 -24.06 24.52 7.49
N LYS A 274 -23.33 25.60 7.24
CA LYS A 274 -21.99 25.53 6.61
C LYS A 274 -20.93 25.01 7.58
N ILE A 275 -19.81 24.63 7.03
CA ILE A 275 -18.61 24.30 7.78
C ILE A 275 -17.56 25.36 7.48
N ARG A 276 -17.07 26.02 8.52
CA ARG A 276 -15.92 26.90 8.43
C ARG A 276 -14.65 26.10 8.60
N VAL A 277 -13.78 26.19 7.59
CA VAL A 277 -12.46 25.58 7.56
C VAL A 277 -11.43 26.65 7.89
N TYR A 278 -10.73 26.47 9.00
CA TYR A 278 -9.61 27.35 9.37
C TYR A 278 -8.30 26.69 8.94
N TYR A 279 -7.41 27.47 8.39
CA TYR A 279 -6.11 27.01 7.95
C TYR A 279 -5.04 28.09 8.11
N ASN A 280 -3.81 27.65 8.36
CA ASN A 280 -2.63 28.51 8.29
C ASN A 280 -2.08 28.47 6.87
N TRP A 281 -1.94 29.62 6.27
CA TRP A 281 -1.29 29.80 4.97
C TRP A 281 0.17 30.19 5.17
N ASN A 282 1.06 29.87 4.19
CA ASN A 282 2.53 30.10 4.23
C ASN A 282 3.19 29.39 5.42
N VAL A 283 2.82 28.15 5.69
CA VAL A 283 3.37 27.37 6.83
C VAL A 283 4.87 27.02 6.67
N SER A 284 5.42 27.14 5.47
CA SER A 284 6.87 27.00 5.22
C SER A 284 7.67 28.19 5.73
N ASP A 285 7.03 29.38 5.91
CA ASP A 285 7.61 30.58 6.50
C ASP A 285 6.83 30.98 7.76
N PRO A 286 7.27 30.55 8.95
CA PRO A 286 6.53 30.81 10.20
C PRO A 286 6.36 32.30 10.53
N GLU A 287 7.19 33.20 9.99
CA GLU A 287 7.07 34.65 10.20
C GLU A 287 5.96 35.28 9.35
N GLN A 288 5.57 34.59 8.26
CA GLN A 288 4.50 35.00 7.37
C GLN A 288 3.25 34.14 7.47
N ALA A 289 3.26 33.13 8.32
CA ALA A 289 2.11 32.26 8.53
C ALA A 289 0.91 33.07 9.06
N GLN A 290 -0.23 32.95 8.39
CA GLN A 290 -1.45 33.68 8.74
C GLN A 290 -2.62 32.69 8.85
N GLU A 291 -3.41 32.81 9.93
CA GLU A 291 -4.66 32.10 10.03
C GLU A 291 -5.70 32.71 9.11
N GLN A 292 -6.33 31.89 8.30
CA GLN A 292 -7.39 32.23 7.37
C GLN A 292 -8.57 31.28 7.57
N TYR A 293 -9.71 31.59 6.97
CA TYR A 293 -10.86 30.69 6.94
C TYR A 293 -11.74 30.90 5.73
N ASP A 294 -12.43 29.83 5.33
CA ASP A 294 -13.48 29.85 4.31
C ASP A 294 -14.67 28.99 4.76
N ASP A 295 -15.87 29.34 4.27
CA ASP A 295 -17.12 28.69 4.62
C ASP A 295 -17.66 27.84 3.46
N PHE A 296 -17.83 26.54 3.71
CA PHE A 296 -18.25 25.55 2.70
C PHE A 296 -19.57 24.87 3.07
N ASP A 297 -20.34 24.46 2.08
CA ASP A 297 -21.56 23.66 2.25
C ASP A 297 -21.26 22.20 2.53
N SER A 298 -20.12 21.70 2.02
CA SER A 298 -19.62 20.35 2.22
C SER A 298 -18.09 20.35 2.25
N VAL A 299 -17.51 19.48 3.10
CA VAL A 299 -16.05 19.29 3.23
C VAL A 299 -15.75 17.82 3.12
N ILE A 300 -14.84 17.43 2.22
CA ILE A 300 -14.30 16.08 2.14
C ILE A 300 -12.96 16.05 2.90
N MET A 301 -12.90 15.24 3.96
CA MET A 301 -11.72 15.03 4.76
C MET A 301 -10.96 13.81 4.22
N THR A 302 -9.72 14.03 3.78
CA THR A 302 -8.87 12.97 3.21
C THR A 302 -7.62 12.68 4.05
N LEU A 303 -7.54 13.27 5.24
CA LEU A 303 -6.39 13.11 6.13
C LEU A 303 -6.34 11.71 6.77
N PRO A 304 -5.15 11.20 7.06
CA PRO A 304 -4.99 10.08 7.98
C PRO A 304 -5.71 10.33 9.31
N SER A 305 -6.35 9.32 9.86
CA SER A 305 -7.21 9.45 11.05
C SER A 305 -6.45 10.01 12.27
N TRP A 306 -5.18 9.68 12.46
CA TRP A 306 -4.35 10.25 13.52
C TRP A 306 -4.03 11.74 13.32
N LEU A 307 -3.96 12.21 12.08
CA LEU A 307 -3.83 13.65 11.80
C LEU A 307 -5.14 14.38 12.09
N LEU A 308 -6.28 13.75 11.79
CA LEU A 308 -7.59 14.28 12.17
C LEU A 308 -7.68 14.46 13.69
N GLU A 309 -7.24 13.46 14.46
CA GLU A 309 -7.22 13.55 15.93
C GLU A 309 -6.24 14.59 16.46
N THR A 310 -4.99 14.58 15.95
CA THR A 310 -3.89 15.32 16.58
C THR A 310 -3.76 16.76 16.12
N ARG A 311 -4.34 17.13 14.97
CA ARG A 311 -4.15 18.44 14.34
C ARG A 311 -5.42 19.22 14.07
N ILE A 312 -6.57 18.54 13.95
CA ILE A 312 -7.82 19.19 13.57
C ILE A 312 -8.72 19.31 14.79
N THR A 313 -9.06 20.54 15.13
CA THR A 313 -10.10 20.79 16.14
C THR A 313 -11.46 20.72 15.46
N LEU A 314 -12.32 19.80 15.90
CA LEU A 314 -13.71 19.72 15.47
C LEU A 314 -14.58 20.49 16.49
N LYS A 315 -15.28 21.55 16.05
CA LYS A 315 -16.09 22.40 16.91
C LYS A 315 -17.55 22.42 16.45
N ASN A 316 -18.48 22.35 17.38
CA ASN A 316 -19.92 22.36 17.14
C ASN A 316 -20.45 21.20 16.28
N PHE A 317 -19.74 20.08 16.21
CA PHE A 317 -20.25 18.82 15.69
C PHE A 317 -20.82 18.04 16.88
N ASP A 318 -22.13 17.90 16.92
CA ASP A 318 -22.82 17.13 17.96
C ASP A 318 -22.82 15.62 17.61
N ASN A 319 -23.41 14.82 18.49
CA ASN A 319 -23.43 13.37 18.34
C ASN A 319 -24.33 12.87 17.18
N GLU A 320 -25.25 13.73 16.66
CA GLU A 320 -26.05 13.39 15.48
C GLU A 320 -25.25 13.60 14.19
N MET A 321 -24.27 14.50 14.20
CA MET A 321 -23.41 14.83 13.07
C MET A 321 -22.14 13.99 13.05
N LEU A 322 -21.55 13.74 14.21
CA LEU A 322 -20.33 12.98 14.38
C LEU A 322 -20.44 12.13 15.65
N PRO A 323 -20.98 10.92 15.56
CA PRO A 323 -21.19 10.05 16.70
C PRO A 323 -19.90 9.72 17.45
N PHE A 324 -20.04 9.49 18.75
CA PHE A 324 -18.91 9.11 19.60
C PHE A 324 -18.21 7.83 19.08
N GLU A 325 -18.98 6.88 18.56
CA GLU A 325 -18.46 5.66 17.97
C GLU A 325 -17.54 5.94 16.77
N THR A 326 -17.89 6.89 15.91
CA THR A 326 -17.07 7.33 14.79
C THR A 326 -15.77 7.99 15.29
N ILE A 327 -15.88 8.87 16.30
CA ILE A 327 -14.71 9.50 16.92
C ILE A 327 -13.79 8.45 17.53
N ASN A 328 -14.35 7.50 18.26
CA ASN A 328 -13.58 6.40 18.84
C ASN A 328 -12.90 5.55 17.75
N ALA A 329 -13.64 5.20 16.72
CA ALA A 329 -13.13 4.36 15.63
C ALA A 329 -11.92 4.99 14.91
N TYR A 330 -11.93 6.29 14.61
CA TYR A 330 -10.75 6.90 13.98
C TYR A 330 -9.59 7.11 14.95
N LYS A 331 -9.83 7.26 16.25
CA LYS A 331 -8.78 7.35 17.26
C LYS A 331 -8.09 6.03 17.53
N THR A 332 -8.85 4.93 17.53
CA THR A 332 -8.35 3.58 17.80
C THR A 332 -7.77 2.89 16.56
N ALA A 333 -7.92 3.49 15.37
CA ALA A 333 -7.32 2.97 14.15
C ALA A 333 -5.81 2.79 14.33
N HIS A 334 -5.30 1.64 13.90
CA HIS A 334 -3.86 1.36 13.96
C HIS A 334 -3.17 1.78 12.65
N TRP A 335 -2.13 2.56 12.76
CA TRP A 335 -1.28 2.96 11.66
C TRP A 335 0.05 2.23 11.73
N GLU A 336 0.29 1.37 10.74
CA GLU A 336 1.55 0.67 10.58
C GLU A 336 2.70 1.66 10.37
N THR A 337 3.82 1.41 11.04
CA THR A 337 5.06 2.14 10.78
C THR A 337 5.86 1.46 9.69
N SER A 338 6.59 2.21 8.89
CA SER A 338 7.48 1.64 7.85
C SER A 338 8.67 2.54 7.60
N CYS A 339 9.77 1.90 7.22
CA CYS A 339 10.97 2.59 6.73
C CYS A 339 11.41 1.97 5.40
N LYS A 340 11.71 2.82 4.43
CA LYS A 340 12.27 2.42 3.14
C LYS A 340 13.57 3.16 2.87
N VAL A 341 14.56 2.44 2.36
CA VAL A 341 15.87 2.98 2.02
C VAL A 341 16.16 2.67 0.55
N PHE A 342 16.07 3.67 -0.31
CA PHE A 342 16.35 3.54 -1.74
C PHE A 342 17.73 4.14 -2.07
N ALA A 343 18.43 3.53 -3.02
CA ALA A 343 19.66 4.09 -3.56
C ALA A 343 19.79 3.77 -5.05
N PRO A 344 20.48 4.64 -5.85
CA PRO A 344 20.86 4.26 -7.20
C PRO A 344 21.95 3.19 -7.17
N LEU A 345 21.82 2.21 -8.06
CA LEU A 345 22.77 1.09 -8.26
C LEU A 345 23.32 1.16 -9.68
N LYS A 346 24.64 1.22 -9.86
CA LYS A 346 25.26 1.19 -11.19
C LYS A 346 24.94 -0.13 -11.91
N LYS A 347 24.39 -0.05 -13.12
CA LYS A 347 24.06 -1.21 -13.95
C LYS A 347 25.21 -2.18 -14.14
N SER A 348 26.45 -1.66 -14.17
CA SER A 348 27.64 -2.48 -14.31
C SER A 348 27.79 -3.56 -13.23
N PHE A 349 27.17 -3.38 -12.06
CA PHE A 349 27.19 -4.40 -11.01
C PHE A 349 26.38 -5.65 -11.44
N LEU A 350 25.13 -5.46 -11.85
CA LEU A 350 24.26 -6.57 -12.26
C LEU A 350 24.73 -7.23 -13.56
N LEU A 351 25.35 -6.45 -14.48
CA LEU A 351 25.93 -7.01 -15.71
C LEU A 351 27.14 -7.92 -15.46
N LYS A 352 27.92 -7.62 -14.42
CA LYS A 352 29.07 -8.43 -14.01
C LYS A 352 28.66 -9.62 -13.14
N ASN A 353 27.62 -9.47 -12.36
CA ASN A 353 27.23 -10.42 -11.31
C ASN A 353 25.85 -11.00 -11.62
N THR A 354 25.77 -11.81 -12.67
CA THR A 354 24.51 -12.40 -13.17
C THR A 354 23.85 -13.38 -12.20
N ASN A 355 24.59 -13.83 -11.17
CA ASN A 355 24.08 -14.75 -10.15
C ASN A 355 23.43 -14.01 -8.94
N ILE A 356 23.46 -12.69 -8.92
CA ILE A 356 22.80 -11.93 -7.87
C ILE A 356 21.28 -12.03 -8.05
N PRO A 357 20.54 -12.44 -7.02
CA PRO A 357 19.08 -12.53 -7.12
C PRO A 357 18.47 -11.14 -7.26
N GLN A 358 17.34 -11.07 -7.97
CA GLN A 358 16.59 -9.82 -8.17
C GLN A 358 16.01 -9.29 -6.86
N ALA A 359 15.61 -10.18 -5.95
CA ALA A 359 15.18 -9.85 -4.61
C ALA A 359 15.97 -10.68 -3.59
N ILE A 360 16.15 -10.14 -2.39
CA ILE A 360 16.74 -10.87 -1.25
C ILE A 360 15.79 -10.69 -0.06
N VAL A 361 15.48 -11.77 0.63
CA VAL A 361 14.78 -11.78 1.89
C VAL A 361 15.69 -12.30 3.00
N THR A 362 15.70 -11.62 4.13
CA THR A 362 16.59 -11.95 5.26
C THR A 362 15.93 -11.60 6.59
N ASP A 363 16.29 -12.31 7.64
CA ASP A 363 15.95 -11.99 9.03
C ASP A 363 16.90 -10.96 9.68
N SER A 364 17.83 -10.41 8.90
CA SER A 364 18.62 -9.25 9.30
C SER A 364 17.75 -7.99 9.35
N PHE A 365 18.24 -6.95 10.04
CA PHE A 365 17.53 -5.67 10.20
C PHE A 365 17.18 -4.94 8.89
N ILE A 366 17.75 -5.32 7.76
CA ILE A 366 17.43 -4.73 6.45
C ILE A 366 16.20 -5.38 5.81
N HIS A 367 15.80 -6.58 6.25
CA HIS A 367 14.69 -7.37 5.74
C HIS A 367 14.70 -7.55 4.22
N ASP A 368 13.80 -6.91 3.51
CA ASP A 368 13.62 -7.11 2.08
C ASP A 368 14.49 -6.15 1.26
N VAL A 369 15.22 -6.71 0.32
CA VAL A 369 16.02 -5.97 -0.66
C VAL A 369 15.48 -6.26 -2.05
N TYR A 370 15.17 -5.23 -2.82
CA TYR A 370 14.69 -5.36 -4.19
C TYR A 370 15.56 -4.60 -5.16
N THR A 371 15.85 -5.20 -6.31
CA THR A 371 16.50 -4.50 -7.41
C THR A 371 15.49 -4.19 -8.51
N TYR A 372 15.31 -2.92 -8.79
CA TYR A 372 14.44 -2.44 -9.85
C TYR A 372 15.27 -2.08 -11.06
N ARG A 373 15.06 -2.80 -12.17
CA ARG A 373 15.72 -2.49 -13.45
C ARG A 373 14.92 -1.44 -14.19
N TYR A 374 15.61 -0.37 -14.55
CA TYR A 374 15.05 0.67 -15.41
C TYR A 374 15.43 0.44 -16.87
N ASN A 375 14.85 1.25 -17.75
CA ASN A 375 15.13 1.25 -19.17
C ASN A 375 16.64 1.25 -19.45
N GLU A 376 17.06 0.54 -20.50
CA GLU A 376 18.46 0.36 -20.89
C GLU A 376 19.23 1.66 -21.15
N ASN A 377 18.51 2.74 -21.45
CA ASN A 377 19.08 4.07 -21.67
C ASN A 377 19.64 4.77 -20.42
N TYR A 378 19.37 4.23 -19.21
CA TYR A 378 19.91 4.78 -17.97
C TYR A 378 21.21 4.07 -17.56
N SER A 379 22.14 4.82 -16.97
CA SER A 379 23.43 4.27 -16.49
C SER A 379 23.31 3.54 -15.15
N TYR A 380 22.16 3.59 -14.50
CA TYR A 380 21.89 2.99 -13.19
C TYR A 380 20.50 2.38 -13.10
N ASP A 381 20.37 1.45 -12.18
CA ASP A 381 19.14 0.88 -11.69
C ASP A 381 18.83 1.47 -10.30
N CYS A 382 17.74 1.06 -9.67
CA CYS A 382 17.44 1.41 -8.29
C CYS A 382 17.46 0.15 -7.43
N ILE A 383 18.01 0.29 -6.24
CA ILE A 383 17.91 -0.75 -5.22
C ILE A 383 17.14 -0.21 -4.01
N LEU A 384 16.16 -0.97 -3.54
CA LEU A 384 15.59 -0.82 -2.21
C LEU A 384 16.49 -1.63 -1.28
N LEU A 385 17.31 -0.93 -0.49
CA LEU A 385 18.30 -1.52 0.42
C LEU A 385 17.68 -2.08 1.68
N SER A 386 16.51 -1.59 2.05
CA SER A 386 15.77 -2.03 3.23
C SER A 386 14.30 -1.66 3.10
N TYR A 387 13.45 -2.61 3.44
CA TYR A 387 12.02 -2.39 3.59
C TYR A 387 11.56 -3.05 4.89
N THR A 388 11.23 -2.23 5.87
CA THR A 388 10.89 -2.69 7.22
C THR A 388 9.55 -2.10 7.65
N TRP A 389 8.91 -2.81 8.59
CA TRP A 389 7.63 -2.49 9.14
C TRP A 389 7.66 -2.56 10.67
N GLU A 390 6.74 -1.87 11.34
CA GLU A 390 6.50 -1.88 12.78
C GLU A 390 7.79 -1.78 13.62
N ASP A 391 8.01 -2.68 14.57
CA ASP A 391 9.17 -2.67 15.44
C ASP A 391 10.50 -2.61 14.68
N ASP A 392 10.58 -3.27 13.53
CA ASP A 392 11.78 -3.26 12.70
C ASP A 392 12.00 -1.90 12.04
N ALA A 393 10.94 -1.19 11.67
CA ALA A 393 11.04 0.19 11.21
C ALA A 393 11.41 1.15 12.36
N ILE A 394 10.83 0.96 13.54
CA ILE A 394 11.10 1.78 14.73
C ILE A 394 12.57 1.69 15.15
N LYS A 395 13.18 0.52 15.09
CA LYS A 395 14.63 0.33 15.33
C LYS A 395 15.51 1.22 14.46
N LEU A 396 15.04 1.56 13.26
CA LEU A 396 15.79 2.36 12.29
C LEU A 396 15.56 3.87 12.46
N ALA A 397 14.61 4.28 13.29
CA ALA A 397 14.23 5.68 13.45
C ALA A 397 15.33 6.55 14.08
N LEU A 398 16.23 5.95 14.87
CA LEU A 398 17.28 6.65 15.60
C LEU A 398 18.49 7.07 14.75
N PHE A 399 18.65 6.47 13.57
CA PHE A 399 19.80 6.79 12.72
C PHE A 399 19.51 8.00 11.84
N THR A 400 20.51 8.81 11.58
CA THR A 400 20.44 9.77 10.48
C THR A 400 20.36 9.03 9.14
N ASP A 401 19.84 9.67 8.10
CA ASP A 401 19.70 9.03 6.78
C ASP A 401 21.02 8.47 6.27
N LYS A 402 22.08 9.26 6.37
CA LYS A 402 23.42 8.84 5.93
C LYS A 402 23.98 7.66 6.73
N GLU A 403 23.73 7.60 8.03
CA GLU A 403 24.13 6.47 8.88
C GLU A 403 23.35 5.21 8.52
N LEU A 404 22.03 5.34 8.35
CA LEU A 404 21.18 4.22 8.01
C LEU A 404 21.56 3.62 6.65
N VAL A 405 21.71 4.46 5.61
CA VAL A 405 22.15 4.00 4.28
C VAL A 405 23.47 3.25 4.36
N LYS A 406 24.45 3.79 5.07
CA LYS A 406 25.75 3.12 5.25
C LYS A 406 25.62 1.77 5.98
N LYS A 407 24.78 1.70 7.01
CA LYS A 407 24.53 0.44 7.74
C LYS A 407 23.88 -0.59 6.82
N CYS A 408 22.89 -0.22 6.05
CA CYS A 408 22.23 -1.12 5.09
C CYS A 408 23.23 -1.64 4.04
N VAL A 409 24.08 -0.77 3.50
CA VAL A 409 25.09 -1.15 2.50
C VAL A 409 26.13 -2.10 3.10
N ILE A 410 26.61 -1.83 4.32
CA ILE A 410 27.56 -2.70 5.04
C ILE A 410 26.94 -4.07 5.29
N GLU A 411 25.69 -4.10 5.72
CA GLU A 411 24.97 -5.33 6.01
C GLU A 411 24.75 -6.16 4.75
N LEU A 412 24.34 -5.50 3.66
CA LEU A 412 24.17 -6.19 2.38
C LEU A 412 25.52 -6.70 1.85
N ASP A 413 26.62 -5.95 1.97
CA ASP A 413 27.97 -6.45 1.67
C ASP A 413 28.28 -7.69 2.51
N ARG A 414 27.96 -7.70 3.82
CA ARG A 414 28.18 -8.83 4.71
C ARG A 414 27.42 -10.06 4.25
N ILE A 415 26.15 -9.92 3.90
CA ILE A 415 25.30 -11.00 3.41
C ILE A 415 25.87 -11.56 2.10
N LEU A 416 26.21 -10.70 1.15
CA LEU A 416 26.75 -11.11 -0.14
C LEU A 416 28.11 -11.81 -0.01
N MET A 417 28.99 -11.29 0.84
CA MET A 417 30.32 -11.88 1.07
C MET A 417 30.29 -13.20 1.85
N ASN A 418 29.29 -13.39 2.70
CA ASN A 418 29.08 -14.66 3.40
C ASN A 418 28.38 -15.71 2.55
N SER A 419 27.81 -15.33 1.41
CA SER A 419 27.14 -16.25 0.51
C SER A 419 28.17 -17.03 -0.33
N ALA A 420 28.03 -18.35 -0.39
CA ALA A 420 28.84 -19.18 -1.27
C ALA A 420 28.61 -18.89 -2.77
N ASN A 421 27.50 -18.24 -3.10
CA ASN A 421 27.07 -17.96 -4.46
C ASN A 421 27.48 -16.56 -4.95
N ILE A 422 27.78 -15.63 -4.05
CA ILE A 422 28.03 -14.23 -4.37
C ILE A 422 29.21 -13.74 -3.50
N GLN A 423 30.29 -13.28 -4.15
CA GLN A 423 31.53 -12.92 -3.47
C GLN A 423 32.05 -11.52 -3.80
N GLU A 424 31.21 -10.69 -4.40
CA GLU A 424 31.57 -9.31 -4.71
C GLU A 424 30.73 -8.34 -3.85
N LYS A 425 31.41 -7.34 -3.28
CA LYS A 425 30.76 -6.26 -2.56
C LYS A 425 29.95 -5.39 -3.50
N ILE A 426 28.75 -5.01 -3.06
CA ILE A 426 27.89 -4.09 -3.78
C ILE A 426 28.21 -2.62 -3.47
N SER A 427 28.82 -2.33 -2.33
CA SER A 427 29.10 -0.97 -1.85
C SER A 427 29.77 -0.04 -2.86
N PRO A 428 30.74 -0.47 -3.73
CA PRO A 428 31.35 0.40 -4.72
C PRO A 428 30.40 0.87 -5.84
N TYR A 429 29.24 0.23 -5.95
CA TYR A 429 28.28 0.46 -7.02
C TYR A 429 27.03 1.24 -6.55
N ILE A 430 26.92 1.52 -5.24
CA ILE A 430 25.77 2.23 -4.65
C ILE A 430 26.07 3.71 -4.50
N GLY A 431 25.13 4.55 -4.96
CA GLY A 431 25.16 6.00 -4.76
C GLY A 431 24.65 6.38 -3.38
N ILE A 432 25.50 6.30 -2.35
CA ILE A 432 25.13 6.57 -0.95
C ILE A 432 24.64 8.00 -0.75
N GLU A 433 25.26 8.96 -1.39
CA GLU A 433 24.92 10.39 -1.24
C GLU A 433 23.61 10.77 -1.97
N GLN A 434 23.13 9.90 -2.88
CA GLN A 434 21.87 10.05 -3.62
C GLN A 434 20.76 9.16 -3.08
N ALA A 435 21.05 8.41 -2.03
CA ALA A 435 20.06 7.54 -1.39
C ALA A 435 18.93 8.37 -0.75
N VAL A 436 17.76 7.81 -0.74
CA VAL A 436 16.55 8.39 -0.14
C VAL A 436 16.07 7.47 0.97
N VAL A 437 15.92 8.02 2.15
CA VAL A 437 15.34 7.35 3.32
C VAL A 437 13.98 7.97 3.60
N HIS A 438 12.95 7.15 3.67
CA HIS A 438 11.64 7.61 4.10
C HIS A 438 11.15 6.80 5.30
N ARG A 439 10.84 7.52 6.39
CA ARG A 439 10.30 6.99 7.65
C ARG A 439 8.89 7.51 7.84
N TRP A 440 7.92 6.69 7.53
CA TRP A 440 6.52 7.08 7.57
C TRP A 440 6.05 7.52 8.97
N MET A 441 6.60 6.91 10.04
CA MET A 441 6.26 7.27 11.42
C MET A 441 6.72 8.68 11.83
N THR A 442 7.70 9.25 11.14
CA THR A 442 8.21 10.61 11.40
C THR A 442 7.75 11.63 10.37
N ASP A 443 7.02 11.19 9.36
CA ASP A 443 6.40 12.09 8.39
C ASP A 443 5.24 12.84 9.05
N LYS A 444 5.42 14.17 9.17
CA LYS A 444 4.42 15.04 9.81
C LYS A 444 3.06 15.06 9.12
N ASN A 445 2.98 14.62 7.87
CA ASN A 445 1.75 14.61 7.09
C ASN A 445 1.11 13.23 6.97
N ALA A 446 1.74 12.19 7.53
CA ALA A 446 1.24 10.83 7.47
C ALA A 446 1.12 10.17 8.86
N LEU A 447 2.15 10.25 9.71
CA LEU A 447 2.28 9.60 11.03
C LEU A 447 2.28 8.06 10.98
N GLY A 448 2.26 7.48 9.80
CA GLY A 448 2.26 6.04 9.51
C GLY A 448 2.13 5.80 8.01
N CYS A 449 2.22 4.55 7.58
CA CYS A 449 2.26 4.21 6.16
C CYS A 449 0.99 3.53 5.64
N ALA A 450 0.26 2.84 6.50
CA ALA A 450 -0.97 2.14 6.16
C ALA A 450 -1.85 2.01 7.40
N LYS A 451 -3.17 2.22 7.22
CA LYS A 451 -4.12 1.98 8.29
C LYS A 451 -4.53 0.51 8.27
N LEU A 452 -4.27 -0.20 9.34
CA LEU A 452 -4.78 -1.55 9.56
C LEU A 452 -5.69 -1.57 10.78
N TYR A 453 -6.28 -2.71 11.10
CA TYR A 453 -7.09 -2.85 12.30
C TYR A 453 -6.53 -3.98 13.17
N ARG A 454 -6.58 -3.77 14.47
CA ARG A 454 -6.18 -4.76 15.46
C ARG A 454 -7.32 -5.77 15.69
N PRO A 455 -7.04 -6.93 16.29
CA PRO A 455 -8.08 -7.85 16.73
C PRO A 455 -9.17 -7.12 17.53
N GLY A 456 -10.44 -7.40 17.25
CA GLY A 456 -11.59 -6.79 17.89
C GLY A 456 -11.98 -5.39 17.41
N THR A 457 -11.30 -4.83 16.39
CA THR A 457 -11.60 -3.48 15.87
C THR A 457 -12.07 -3.47 14.41
N TYR A 458 -12.41 -4.60 13.85
CA TYR A 458 -12.93 -4.69 12.47
C TYR A 458 -14.20 -3.86 12.28
N TYR A 459 -15.14 -3.93 13.22
CA TYR A 459 -16.39 -3.18 13.14
C TYR A 459 -16.21 -1.67 13.28
N ASP A 460 -15.13 -1.19 13.93
CA ASP A 460 -14.75 0.22 13.92
C ASP A 460 -14.43 0.68 12.49
N ALA A 461 -13.65 -0.12 11.73
CA ALA A 461 -13.37 0.19 10.33
C ALA A 461 -14.64 0.17 9.45
N VAL A 462 -15.55 -0.78 9.70
CA VAL A 462 -16.87 -0.82 9.02
C VAL A 462 -17.70 0.42 9.34
N SER A 463 -17.72 0.85 10.60
CA SER A 463 -18.43 2.07 11.02
C SER A 463 -17.91 3.31 10.29
N LEU A 464 -16.58 3.46 10.20
CA LEU A 464 -15.95 4.55 9.45
C LEU A 464 -16.33 4.53 7.97
N MET A 465 -16.40 3.36 7.35
CA MET A 465 -16.85 3.22 5.95
C MET A 465 -18.30 3.69 5.73
N LYS A 466 -19.16 3.45 6.70
CA LYS A 466 -20.59 3.79 6.61
C LYS A 466 -20.89 5.25 6.91
N TYR A 467 -19.93 5.99 7.44
CA TYR A 467 -20.15 7.35 7.92
C TYR A 467 -20.78 8.28 6.88
N ASN A 468 -20.32 8.25 5.65
CA ASN A 468 -20.83 9.14 4.60
C ASN A 468 -22.32 8.90 4.34
N ARG A 469 -22.75 7.64 4.29
CA ARG A 469 -24.14 7.26 4.12
C ARG A 469 -25.01 7.69 5.30
N ASP A 470 -24.51 7.47 6.52
CA ASP A 470 -25.34 7.56 7.71
C ASP A 470 -25.40 8.99 8.30
N TYR A 471 -24.33 9.79 8.14
CA TYR A 471 -24.17 11.05 8.89
C TYR A 471 -23.77 12.25 8.03
N ALA A 472 -23.12 12.06 6.86
CA ALA A 472 -22.54 13.19 6.14
C ALA A 472 -23.59 14.18 5.60
N ALA A 473 -24.80 13.74 5.28
CA ALA A 473 -25.88 14.62 4.84
C ALA A 473 -26.24 15.66 5.91
N ILE A 474 -26.18 15.30 7.19
CA ILE A 474 -26.49 16.19 8.34
C ILE A 474 -25.27 17.04 8.68
N SER A 475 -24.11 16.41 8.81
CA SER A 475 -22.88 17.08 9.22
C SER A 475 -22.34 18.02 8.15
N GLY A 476 -22.44 17.67 6.87
CA GLY A 476 -21.73 18.30 5.75
C GLY A 476 -20.27 17.87 5.65
N LEU A 477 -19.79 17.04 6.59
CA LEU A 477 -18.45 16.47 6.59
C LEU A 477 -18.48 15.07 5.95
N TYR A 478 -17.62 14.82 4.99
CA TYR A 478 -17.47 13.55 4.30
C TYR A 478 -16.08 13.01 4.58
N LEU A 479 -15.98 11.70 4.79
CA LEU A 479 -14.71 11.01 5.05
C LEU A 479 -14.29 10.20 3.83
N SER A 480 -13.06 10.37 3.40
CA SER A 480 -12.49 9.67 2.24
C SER A 480 -11.02 9.33 2.48
N GLY A 481 -10.53 8.30 1.80
CA GLY A 481 -9.16 7.82 1.93
C GLY A 481 -9.07 6.47 2.65
N GLU A 482 -7.88 5.93 2.73
CA GLU A 482 -7.67 4.60 3.33
C GLU A 482 -8.02 4.51 4.81
N SER A 483 -7.95 5.63 5.55
CA SER A 483 -8.35 5.68 6.97
C SER A 483 -9.78 5.19 7.21
N PHE A 484 -10.63 5.39 6.23
CA PHE A 484 -12.08 5.21 6.30
C PHE A 484 -12.53 4.01 5.48
N SER A 485 -11.70 2.97 5.41
CA SER A 485 -11.95 1.72 4.70
C SER A 485 -11.52 0.52 5.53
N VAL A 486 -12.10 -0.65 5.26
CA VAL A 486 -11.62 -1.94 5.77
C VAL A 486 -10.43 -2.47 4.96
N ASP A 487 -10.25 -1.96 3.73
CA ASP A 487 -9.13 -2.29 2.85
C ASP A 487 -8.12 -1.14 2.85
N ALA A 488 -7.14 -1.22 3.70
CA ALA A 488 -6.13 -0.18 3.83
C ALA A 488 -4.78 -0.61 3.22
N GLY A 489 -3.84 0.32 3.18
CA GLY A 489 -2.51 0.09 2.63
C GLY A 489 -2.41 0.19 1.10
N TRP A 490 -3.48 0.56 0.41
CA TRP A 490 -3.57 0.60 -1.04
C TRP A 490 -4.28 1.86 -1.56
N THR A 491 -4.07 2.20 -2.82
CA THR A 491 -4.71 3.36 -3.47
C THR A 491 -6.17 3.08 -3.84
N GLU A 492 -6.54 1.84 -4.12
CA GLU A 492 -7.91 1.46 -4.48
C GLU A 492 -8.97 1.92 -3.45
N PRO A 493 -8.79 1.70 -2.12
CA PRO A 493 -9.71 2.23 -1.12
C PRO A 493 -9.86 3.74 -1.14
N CYS A 494 -8.80 4.48 -1.50
CA CYS A 494 -8.86 5.93 -1.62
C CYS A 494 -9.79 6.36 -2.77
N PHE A 495 -9.69 5.70 -3.94
CA PHE A 495 -10.59 5.94 -5.06
C PHE A 495 -12.04 5.63 -4.71
N ARG A 496 -12.29 4.49 -4.10
CA ARG A 496 -13.63 4.08 -3.65
C ARG A 496 -14.20 5.09 -2.66
N GLY A 497 -13.41 5.55 -1.70
CA GLY A 497 -13.81 6.57 -0.73
C GLY A 497 -14.11 7.91 -1.38
N ALA A 498 -13.35 8.31 -2.41
CA ALA A 498 -13.58 9.55 -3.14
C ALA A 498 -14.89 9.50 -3.95
N VAL A 499 -15.12 8.42 -4.68
CA VAL A 499 -16.36 8.20 -5.45
C VAL A 499 -17.58 8.18 -4.53
N ASP A 500 -17.49 7.48 -3.39
CA ASP A 500 -18.55 7.43 -2.38
C ASP A 500 -18.90 8.83 -1.82
N ALA A 501 -17.90 9.60 -1.44
CA ALA A 501 -18.12 10.95 -0.95
C ALA A 501 -18.80 11.84 -2.01
N VAL A 502 -18.37 11.76 -3.27
CA VAL A 502 -18.95 12.51 -4.39
C VAL A 502 -20.40 12.09 -4.63
N ILE A 503 -20.71 10.78 -4.65
CA ILE A 503 -22.07 10.28 -4.83
C ILE A 503 -23.00 10.83 -3.75
N HIS A 504 -22.60 10.76 -2.49
CA HIS A 504 -23.42 11.30 -1.38
C HIS A 504 -23.54 12.82 -1.39
N ILE A 505 -22.55 13.58 -1.87
CA ILE A 505 -22.66 15.02 -2.08
C ILE A 505 -23.64 15.31 -3.20
N CYS A 506 -23.58 14.60 -4.31
CA CYS A 506 -24.50 14.75 -5.44
C CYS A 506 -25.95 14.46 -5.01
N ASP A 507 -26.18 13.40 -4.29
CA ASP A 507 -27.50 13.06 -3.74
C ASP A 507 -28.03 14.16 -2.82
N LYS A 508 -27.23 14.63 -1.87
CA LYS A 508 -27.60 15.72 -0.97
C LYS A 508 -27.94 17.04 -1.69
N THR A 509 -27.26 17.31 -2.80
CA THR A 509 -27.46 18.54 -3.59
C THR A 509 -28.48 18.38 -4.71
N GLU A 510 -29.18 17.24 -4.76
CA GLU A 510 -30.17 16.89 -5.80
C GLU A 510 -29.58 16.97 -7.23
N ALA A 511 -28.28 16.73 -7.35
CA ALA A 511 -27.61 16.69 -8.64
C ALA A 511 -28.05 15.45 -9.42
N THR A 512 -28.17 15.59 -10.74
CA THR A 512 -28.49 14.47 -11.61
C THR A 512 -27.25 13.67 -11.98
N PHE A 513 -27.36 12.35 -11.97
CA PHE A 513 -26.30 11.47 -12.42
C PHE A 513 -26.42 11.17 -13.92
N ASN A 514 -25.30 11.07 -14.60
CA ASN A 514 -25.26 10.65 -16.01
C ASN A 514 -25.55 9.14 -16.14
N GLY A 515 -25.98 8.71 -17.35
CA GLY A 515 -26.14 7.30 -17.65
C GLY A 515 -27.29 6.58 -16.94
N GLY A 516 -28.21 7.33 -16.31
CA GLY A 516 -29.36 6.76 -15.61
C GLY A 516 -29.06 6.18 -14.23
N PHE A 517 -27.86 6.41 -13.68
CA PHE A 517 -27.52 6.00 -12.34
C PHE A 517 -28.37 6.74 -11.30
N SER A 518 -28.77 6.04 -10.25
CA SER A 518 -29.49 6.58 -9.10
C SER A 518 -28.96 6.01 -7.80
N MET A 519 -29.33 6.59 -6.66
CA MET A 519 -28.95 6.04 -5.36
C MET A 519 -29.50 4.63 -5.12
N ALA A 520 -30.58 4.24 -5.80
CA ALA A 520 -31.07 2.86 -5.76
C ALA A 520 -30.11 1.84 -6.43
N ASP A 521 -29.29 2.33 -7.36
CA ASP A 521 -28.28 1.54 -8.07
C ASP A 521 -26.91 1.60 -7.37
N TYR A 522 -26.80 2.42 -6.31
CA TYR A 522 -25.53 2.58 -5.61
C TYR A 522 -25.10 1.24 -4.98
N PRO A 523 -24.05 0.62 -5.50
CA PRO A 523 -23.59 -0.62 -4.94
C PRO A 523 -22.96 -0.32 -3.58
N GLU A 524 -23.43 -0.91 -2.52
CA GLU A 524 -22.70 -0.86 -1.25
C GLU A 524 -21.36 -1.63 -1.35
N TYR A 525 -20.62 -1.40 -2.45
CA TYR A 525 -19.39 -2.11 -2.79
C TYR A 525 -18.29 -1.95 -1.73
N LYS A 526 -18.34 -0.88 -0.94
CA LYS A 526 -17.48 -0.72 0.22
C LYS A 526 -17.64 -1.84 1.24
N LEU A 527 -18.80 -2.48 1.28
CA LEU A 527 -19.09 -3.59 2.18
C LEU A 527 -18.81 -4.96 1.54
N ARG A 528 -18.73 -5.02 0.21
CA ARG A 528 -18.51 -6.26 -0.53
C ARG A 528 -17.04 -6.62 -0.72
N THR A 529 -16.14 -5.69 -0.46
CA THR A 529 -14.69 -5.91 -0.67
C THR A 529 -13.92 -6.20 0.59
#